data_9e112d307e0ec39c459d6b16e129693c
#
_entry.id   9e112d307e0ec39c459d6b16e129693c
#
_cell.length_a   1.000
_cell.length_b   1.000
_cell.length_c   1.000
_cell.angle_alpha   90.00
_cell.angle_beta   90.00
_cell.angle_gamma   90.00
#
_symmetry.space_group_name_H-M   'P 1'
#
loop_
_entity.id
_entity.type
_entity.pdbx_description
1 polymer ?
#
loop_
_entity_poly.entity_id
_entity_poly.type
_entity_poly.pdbx_seq_one_letter_code
_entity_poly.pdbx_strand_id
1 'polypeptide(L)'
;MSKKLISASFILLIAIIFFTTFFSETMAASPCSAANIRWAASSNRVYITGDVECTLTEIKQLGSKYIPLTVSDPANKVWFLGAKLILQNGAKLILHGSPIGGDVDELRLKSNNATSTNNFVIIQADWGGIDIDSTKIVSWDEVASGIDTEYALYKRAYINIRSRLDIDGVTPRESRMDIKNSDIGYLGYNGAEAYGLAWKVSSGSFDTVGVFGDVTNNTIHHNYFGVYTYGAQAMTFLNNEVYDNVKYGLDPHDDSDFLIIDGNYVHNNGSHGIICSQRCDNLIITNNTSSYNGGNGIMLHRNTNDSLVEYNTLYNNADSGIAIFDSHRNTLRNNDAKYNKNGIRLSVGSSNNIVENNNFSENSKYGMYFYKGSDVPTSGDGRIKFNTFRNNIINTNISVAAKIQQADSNIFEGNEFVGNSSYVAEIKDSDSNIFKANTLSGNIKNYYYVKQDAVNTIQDSDFFAVKIGDTISSMTITDSANAVFKNSKNLPTNAYPSYSSIVLDRANAGSSIVGFNRLSFSITPATESLDVKPLTWNTSGDFSKKWTAVSGVSSTTTAAHIIGNLAPSVSYDVIVDGILWNSFIADGSGEISFDYADVFQNIKTFDVRESL
;
A
#
# COMPACT_ATOMS: atom_id res chain seq x y z
N MET A 1 -27.50 13.01 17.22
CA MET A 1 -26.31 13.83 16.99
C MET A 1 -25.49 14.00 18.26
N SER A 2 -25.07 12.96 18.98
CA SER A 2 -24.24 13.17 20.19
C SER A 2 -23.38 11.96 20.65
N LYS A 3 -23.12 10.98 19.78
CA LYS A 3 -22.27 9.82 20.15
C LYS A 3 -21.03 9.61 19.25
N LYS A 4 -20.81 10.44 18.23
CA LYS A 4 -19.62 10.33 17.34
C LYS A 4 -18.49 11.32 17.65
N LEU A 5 -18.69 12.27 18.55
CA LEU A 5 -17.63 13.23 18.96
C LEU A 5 -16.79 12.76 20.17
N ILE A 6 -17.18 11.68 20.85
CA ILE A 6 -16.48 11.24 22.07
C ILE A 6 -15.29 10.33 21.79
N SER A 7 -15.24 9.62 20.63
CA SER A 7 -14.16 8.67 20.37
C SER A 7 -12.86 9.33 19.84
N ALA A 8 -12.98 10.39 19.05
CA ALA A 8 -11.80 11.11 18.54
C ALA A 8 -11.09 11.93 19.60
N SER A 9 -11.85 12.50 20.54
CA SER A 9 -11.28 13.26 21.67
C SER A 9 -10.61 12.37 22.72
N PHE A 10 -11.01 11.11 22.82
CA PHE A 10 -10.43 10.17 23.79
C PHE A 10 -9.07 9.62 23.32
N ILE A 11 -8.88 9.41 22.00
CA ILE A 11 -7.60 8.98 21.43
C ILE A 11 -6.58 10.13 21.48
N LEU A 12 -6.99 11.37 21.22
CA LEU A 12 -6.13 12.52 21.31
C LEU A 12 -5.73 12.83 22.77
N LEU A 13 -6.63 12.58 23.73
CA LEU A 13 -6.35 12.77 25.15
C LEU A 13 -5.39 11.71 25.72
N ILE A 14 -5.45 10.47 25.25
CA ILE A 14 -4.53 9.39 25.63
C ILE A 14 -3.13 9.66 25.03
N ALA A 15 -3.02 10.15 23.80
CA ALA A 15 -1.73 10.56 23.22
C ALA A 15 -1.10 11.73 24.01
N ILE A 16 -1.89 12.70 24.49
CA ILE A 16 -1.39 13.83 25.29
C ILE A 16 -0.99 13.38 26.70
N ILE A 17 -1.67 12.40 27.30
CA ILE A 17 -1.35 11.91 28.65
C ILE A 17 -0.09 11.03 28.63
N PHE A 18 0.18 10.29 27.56
CA PHE A 18 1.44 9.54 27.41
C PHE A 18 2.65 10.46 27.15
N PHE A 19 2.45 11.64 26.58
CA PHE A 19 3.53 12.60 26.33
C PHE A 19 3.99 13.39 27.56
N THR A 20 3.23 13.40 28.66
CA THR A 20 3.54 14.22 29.83
C THR A 20 4.24 13.49 30.98
N THR A 21 4.53 12.20 30.87
CA THR A 21 5.10 11.43 31.98
C THR A 21 6.54 10.93 31.79
N PHE A 22 7.21 11.28 30.68
CA PHE A 22 8.63 10.96 30.44
C PHE A 22 9.53 12.19 30.25
N PHE A 23 9.23 13.31 30.86
CA PHE A 23 10.27 14.29 31.10
C PHE A 23 11.03 13.89 32.39
N SER A 24 12.00 12.96 32.27
CA SER A 24 13.09 12.98 33.23
C SER A 24 13.80 14.32 33.04
N GLU A 25 13.99 15.08 34.09
CA GLU A 25 14.90 16.22 34.08
C GLU A 25 16.24 15.71 33.53
N THR A 26 16.53 15.99 32.28
CA THR A 26 17.86 15.77 31.73
C THR A 26 18.75 16.77 32.44
N MET A 27 19.57 16.32 33.38
CA MET A 27 20.69 17.12 33.84
C MET A 27 21.46 17.58 32.61
N ALA A 28 21.78 18.88 32.55
CA ALA A 28 22.56 19.39 31.44
C ALA A 28 23.87 18.58 31.33
N ALA A 29 24.15 18.05 30.12
CA ALA A 29 25.38 17.28 29.90
C ALA A 29 26.59 18.11 30.29
N SER A 30 27.61 17.45 30.82
CA SER A 30 28.83 18.12 31.20
C SER A 30 29.58 18.68 29.99
N PRO A 31 30.27 19.81 30.10
CA PRO A 31 31.07 20.34 29.00
C PRO A 31 32.20 19.38 28.62
N CYS A 32 32.57 19.39 27.33
CA CYS A 32 33.68 18.60 26.80
C CYS A 32 35.01 18.93 27.49
N SER A 33 35.82 17.91 27.76
CA SER A 33 37.14 18.08 28.33
C SER A 33 38.18 17.16 27.65
N ALA A 34 39.47 17.48 27.84
CA ALA A 34 40.54 16.63 27.28
C ALA A 34 40.50 15.17 27.77
N ALA A 35 39.97 14.96 29.01
CA ALA A 35 39.84 13.62 29.58
C ALA A 35 38.81 12.74 28.85
N ASN A 36 37.85 13.36 28.16
CA ASN A 36 36.81 12.67 27.40
C ASN A 36 37.29 12.25 25.99
N ILE A 37 38.39 12.83 25.47
CA ILE A 37 38.84 12.67 24.09
C ILE A 37 40.10 11.79 24.04
N ARG A 38 40.02 10.65 23.38
CA ARG A 38 41.14 9.73 23.18
C ARG A 38 41.43 9.52 21.71
N TRP A 39 42.66 9.80 21.30
CA TRP A 39 43.17 9.50 19.96
C TRP A 39 43.86 8.14 19.91
N ALA A 40 43.44 7.27 19.05
CA ALA A 40 44.03 5.95 18.77
C ALA A 40 44.63 5.93 17.34
N ALA A 41 45.87 6.39 17.22
CA ALA A 41 46.54 6.59 15.92
C ALA A 41 46.65 5.31 15.09
N SER A 42 46.94 4.16 15.72
CA SER A 42 47.08 2.86 15.02
C SER A 42 45.80 2.40 14.33
N SER A 43 44.65 2.81 14.80
CA SER A 43 43.33 2.46 14.22
C SER A 43 42.64 3.64 13.52
N ASN A 44 43.28 4.80 13.47
CA ASN A 44 42.74 6.06 12.95
C ASN A 44 41.36 6.38 13.56
N ARG A 45 41.26 6.37 14.91
CA ARG A 45 39.99 6.58 15.62
C ARG A 45 40.12 7.64 16.72
N VAL A 46 39.13 8.51 16.76
CA VAL A 46 38.88 9.41 17.88
C VAL A 46 37.72 8.82 18.69
N TYR A 47 37.93 8.66 19.99
CA TYR A 47 36.87 8.25 20.90
C TYR A 47 36.50 9.44 21.79
N ILE A 48 35.19 9.67 21.92
CA ILE A 48 34.62 10.59 22.92
C ILE A 48 33.79 9.76 23.87
N THR A 49 34.07 9.88 25.18
CA THR A 49 33.49 8.96 26.16
C THR A 49 33.03 9.75 27.42
N GLY A 50 31.90 9.36 27.95
CA GLY A 50 31.27 9.95 29.14
C GLY A 50 30.09 10.83 28.77
N ASP A 51 29.29 11.17 29.76
CA ASP A 51 28.10 12.02 29.60
C ASP A 51 28.50 13.49 29.37
N VAL A 52 28.92 13.79 28.14
CA VAL A 52 29.44 15.11 27.72
C VAL A 52 28.93 15.47 26.34
N GLU A 53 28.80 16.77 26.09
CA GLU A 53 28.56 17.32 24.74
C GLU A 53 29.85 17.92 24.18
N CYS A 54 30.24 17.53 22.95
CA CYS A 54 31.46 18.02 22.31
C CYS A 54 31.15 18.57 20.91
N THR A 55 31.71 19.75 20.62
CA THR A 55 31.75 20.34 19.27
C THR A 55 33.03 19.95 18.53
N LEU A 56 33.09 20.19 17.22
CA LEU A 56 34.32 19.96 16.42
C LEU A 56 35.45 20.88 16.89
N THR A 57 35.14 22.12 17.29
CA THR A 57 36.11 23.08 17.83
C THR A 57 36.74 22.55 19.11
N GLU A 58 35.96 22.05 20.04
CA GLU A 58 36.46 21.48 21.30
C GLU A 58 37.28 20.22 21.07
N ILE A 59 36.83 19.30 20.18
CA ILE A 59 37.59 18.10 19.81
C ILE A 59 38.97 18.48 19.26
N LYS A 60 39.04 19.53 18.42
CA LYS A 60 40.32 20.03 17.88
C LYS A 60 41.20 20.71 18.91
N GLN A 61 40.63 21.47 19.82
CA GLN A 61 41.39 22.26 20.84
C GLN A 61 41.84 21.39 21.99
N LEU A 62 40.98 20.52 22.50
CA LEU A 62 41.21 19.72 23.70
C LEU A 62 41.84 18.35 23.41
N GLY A 63 41.65 17.83 22.18
CA GLY A 63 42.18 16.56 21.76
C GLY A 63 43.65 16.61 21.33
N SER A 64 44.16 15.45 20.93
CA SER A 64 45.52 15.35 20.39
C SER A 64 45.69 16.19 19.11
N LYS A 65 46.76 16.95 19.00
CA LYS A 65 47.12 17.70 17.79
C LYS A 65 47.29 16.80 16.53
N TYR A 66 47.43 15.49 16.71
CA TYR A 66 47.56 14.50 15.64
C TYR A 66 46.21 13.98 15.12
N ILE A 67 45.11 14.39 15.72
CA ILE A 67 43.78 14.03 15.16
C ILE A 67 43.65 14.69 13.80
N PRO A 68 43.35 13.91 12.73
CA PRO A 68 43.15 14.46 11.40
C PRO A 68 41.77 15.13 11.28
N LEU A 69 41.60 16.20 12.02
CA LEU A 69 40.44 17.09 12.02
C LEU A 69 40.92 18.50 11.71
N THR A 70 40.54 19.06 10.59
CA THR A 70 41.02 20.37 10.12
C THR A 70 39.88 21.26 9.68
N VAL A 71 40.06 22.58 9.89
CA VAL A 71 39.20 23.59 9.27
C VAL A 71 39.78 23.88 7.89
N SER A 72 39.07 23.49 6.85
CA SER A 72 39.50 23.67 5.46
C SER A 72 39.24 25.07 4.95
N ASP A 73 38.15 25.69 5.41
CA ASP A 73 37.79 27.08 5.15
C ASP A 73 37.23 27.72 6.44
N PRO A 74 38.03 28.51 7.14
CA PRO A 74 37.59 29.14 8.38
C PRO A 74 36.48 30.18 8.19
N ALA A 75 36.44 30.87 7.06
CA ALA A 75 35.45 31.91 6.82
C ALA A 75 34.03 31.31 6.64
N ASN A 76 33.94 30.15 6.04
CA ASN A 76 32.70 29.41 5.79
C ASN A 76 32.52 28.22 6.75
N LYS A 77 33.30 28.12 7.80
CA LYS A 77 33.25 27.01 8.79
C LYS A 77 33.19 25.62 8.17
N VAL A 78 34.04 25.41 7.14
CA VAL A 78 34.15 24.11 6.46
C VAL A 78 35.17 23.25 7.17
N TRP A 79 34.74 22.10 7.65
CA TRP A 79 35.56 21.13 8.35
C TRP A 79 35.86 19.91 7.49
N PHE A 80 37.02 19.30 7.70
CA PHE A 80 37.40 18.00 7.14
C PHE A 80 37.75 17.04 8.27
N LEU A 81 37.07 15.89 8.30
CA LEU A 81 37.31 14.80 9.25
C LEU A 81 37.97 13.62 8.52
N GLY A 82 39.24 13.36 8.86
CA GLY A 82 40.05 12.27 8.29
C GLY A 82 40.20 11.04 9.20
N ALA A 83 39.54 11.00 10.35
CA ALA A 83 39.53 9.88 11.29
C ALA A 83 38.11 9.40 11.59
N LYS A 84 37.95 8.14 11.97
CA LYS A 84 36.69 7.61 12.49
C LYS A 84 36.40 8.25 13.85
N LEU A 85 35.18 8.76 14.04
CA LEU A 85 34.74 9.36 15.29
C LEU A 85 33.74 8.43 15.98
N ILE A 86 34.07 8.02 17.19
CA ILE A 86 33.28 7.06 17.98
C ILE A 86 32.84 7.69 19.29
N LEU A 87 31.55 7.77 19.50
CA LEU A 87 30.91 8.31 20.69
C LEU A 87 30.44 7.14 21.56
N GLN A 88 30.76 7.19 22.87
CA GLN A 88 30.46 6.08 23.77
C GLN A 88 30.04 6.61 25.16
N ASN A 89 29.28 5.77 25.87
CA ASN A 89 28.97 6.01 27.29
C ASN A 89 28.27 7.36 27.55
N GLY A 90 27.30 7.72 26.73
CA GLY A 90 26.51 8.93 26.85
C GLY A 90 27.06 10.14 26.08
N ALA A 91 28.27 10.06 25.49
CA ALA A 91 28.86 11.16 24.74
C ALA A 91 28.00 11.60 23.55
N LYS A 92 27.84 12.90 23.39
CA LYS A 92 27.07 13.55 22.33
C LYS A 92 27.97 14.45 21.47
N LEU A 93 27.84 14.30 20.15
CA LEU A 93 28.47 15.19 19.17
C LEU A 93 27.48 16.26 18.75
N ILE A 94 27.92 17.51 18.79
CA ILE A 94 27.16 18.67 18.35
C ILE A 94 27.73 19.16 17.02
N LEU A 95 26.91 19.15 15.98
CA LEU A 95 27.22 19.62 14.63
C LEU A 95 26.20 20.71 14.25
N HIS A 96 26.45 21.91 14.73
CA HIS A 96 25.56 23.04 14.55
C HIS A 96 26.18 24.08 13.62
N GLY A 97 25.38 24.53 12.65
CA GLY A 97 25.77 25.58 11.71
C GLY A 97 25.59 27.00 12.22
N SER A 98 26.10 27.96 11.48
CA SER A 98 26.03 29.39 11.76
C SER A 98 24.63 29.93 12.04
N PRO A 99 23.56 29.47 11.35
CA PRO A 99 22.20 29.95 11.60
C PRO A 99 21.74 29.84 13.06
N ILE A 100 22.27 28.88 13.79
CA ILE A 100 21.95 28.66 15.21
C ILE A 100 23.15 28.94 16.13
N GLY A 101 24.17 29.65 15.64
CA GLY A 101 25.33 30.04 16.42
C GLY A 101 26.42 28.96 16.55
N GLY A 102 26.33 27.89 15.76
CA GLY A 102 27.29 26.80 15.81
C GLY A 102 28.60 27.07 15.08
N ASP A 103 29.44 26.05 14.99
CA ASP A 103 30.82 26.13 14.50
C ASP A 103 31.09 25.34 13.21
N VAL A 104 30.06 24.69 12.63
CA VAL A 104 30.22 23.84 11.44
C VAL A 104 29.10 24.06 10.41
N ASP A 105 29.38 24.77 9.33
CA ASP A 105 28.44 24.95 8.22
C ASP A 105 28.55 23.81 7.19
N GLU A 106 29.77 23.26 7.00
CA GLU A 106 29.98 22.07 6.16
C GLU A 106 30.97 21.11 6.82
N LEU A 107 30.60 19.84 6.91
CA LEU A 107 31.47 18.75 7.36
C LEU A 107 31.77 17.79 6.20
N ARG A 108 33.03 17.76 5.77
CA ARG A 108 33.55 16.84 4.76
C ARG A 108 34.09 15.58 5.41
N LEU A 109 33.47 14.45 5.16
CA LEU A 109 33.87 13.16 5.68
C LEU A 109 34.83 12.50 4.68
N LYS A 110 36.05 12.20 5.09
CA LYS A 110 37.03 11.54 4.22
C LYS A 110 36.42 10.30 3.57
N SER A 111 36.51 10.24 2.25
CA SER A 111 36.14 9.11 1.42
C SER A 111 37.01 9.16 0.18
N ASN A 112 37.86 8.15 -0.03
CA ASN A 112 38.77 8.14 -1.16
C ASN A 112 38.50 6.93 -2.04
N ASN A 113 37.79 7.13 -3.11
CA ASN A 113 37.40 6.10 -4.04
C ASN A 113 38.49 5.68 -5.04
N ALA A 114 39.59 6.42 -5.14
CA ALA A 114 40.59 6.18 -6.18
C ALA A 114 41.62 5.08 -5.81
N THR A 115 41.83 4.80 -4.53
CA THR A 115 42.98 4.03 -4.09
C THR A 115 42.72 2.87 -3.14
N SER A 116 41.58 2.84 -2.43
CA SER A 116 41.35 1.79 -1.44
C SER A 116 39.87 1.66 -1.07
N THR A 117 39.37 0.44 -1.05
CA THR A 117 38.01 0.10 -0.62
C THR A 117 37.70 0.42 0.85
N ASN A 118 38.69 0.76 1.67
CA ASN A 118 38.55 1.00 3.11
C ASN A 118 39.05 2.38 3.56
N ASN A 119 39.36 3.27 2.63
CA ASN A 119 39.86 4.61 2.96
C ASN A 119 38.72 5.63 3.13
N PHE A 120 37.85 5.35 4.07
CA PHE A 120 36.70 6.21 4.43
C PHE A 120 36.55 6.31 5.95
N VAL A 121 35.87 7.33 6.41
CA VAL A 121 35.57 7.54 7.83
C VAL A 121 34.11 7.24 8.15
N ILE A 122 33.83 7.04 9.42
CA ILE A 122 32.49 6.92 9.99
C ILE A 122 32.35 7.86 11.18
N ILE A 123 31.15 8.34 11.40
CA ILE A 123 30.72 8.87 12.69
C ILE A 123 29.77 7.85 13.28
N GLN A 124 30.09 7.32 14.44
CA GLN A 124 29.30 6.28 15.09
C GLN A 124 29.06 6.61 16.56
N ALA A 125 27.81 6.61 16.98
CA ALA A 125 27.47 6.58 18.40
C ALA A 125 27.11 5.16 18.82
N ASP A 126 27.76 4.65 19.87
CA ASP A 126 27.47 3.38 20.53
C ASP A 126 27.10 3.68 21.99
N TRP A 127 25.82 3.77 22.27
CA TRP A 127 25.28 4.39 23.48
C TRP A 127 25.79 5.85 23.61
N GLY A 128 25.30 6.68 22.73
CA GLY A 128 25.65 8.11 22.67
C GLY A 128 24.68 8.88 21.78
N GLY A 129 24.98 10.15 21.53
CA GLY A 129 24.13 11.04 20.76
C GLY A 129 24.85 11.76 19.62
N ILE A 130 24.08 12.18 18.63
CA ILE A 130 24.52 13.09 17.56
C ILE A 130 23.40 14.11 17.35
N ASP A 131 23.74 15.39 17.37
CA ASP A 131 22.82 16.48 17.13
C ASP A 131 23.32 17.32 15.96
N ILE A 132 22.59 17.29 14.86
CA ILE A 132 22.94 17.94 13.59
C ILE A 132 21.87 18.99 13.31
N ASP A 133 22.26 20.26 13.23
CA ASP A 133 21.34 21.32 12.88
C ASP A 133 22.01 22.37 11.99
N SER A 134 21.35 22.70 10.88
CA SER A 134 21.79 23.72 9.94
C SER A 134 23.19 23.46 9.36
N THR A 135 23.52 22.20 9.12
CA THR A 135 24.86 21.76 8.69
C THR A 135 24.77 20.94 7.40
N LYS A 136 25.70 21.15 6.48
CA LYS A 136 25.90 20.30 5.31
C LYS A 136 26.90 19.18 5.62
N ILE A 137 26.59 17.93 5.27
CA ILE A 137 27.50 16.77 5.46
C ILE A 137 27.59 15.96 4.17
N VAL A 138 28.83 15.72 3.72
CA VAL A 138 29.10 14.96 2.49
C VAL A 138 30.32 14.05 2.61
N SER A 139 30.35 12.96 1.84
CA SER A 139 31.58 12.22 1.57
C SER A 139 32.50 13.04 0.66
N TRP A 140 33.79 13.07 0.98
CA TRP A 140 34.76 13.91 0.28
C TRP A 140 36.00 13.11 -0.14
N ASP A 141 36.27 13.08 -1.42
CA ASP A 141 37.52 12.56 -1.95
C ASP A 141 38.59 13.66 -1.90
N GLU A 142 39.56 13.51 -1.00
CA GLU A 142 40.65 14.50 -0.83
C GLU A 142 41.65 14.52 -1.99
N VAL A 143 41.73 13.43 -2.78
CA VAL A 143 42.61 13.36 -3.94
C VAL A 143 41.97 14.06 -5.14
N ALA A 144 40.70 13.81 -5.38
CA ALA A 144 39.93 14.49 -6.40
C ALA A 144 39.55 15.93 -6.00
N SER A 145 39.73 16.27 -4.72
CA SER A 145 39.30 17.55 -4.13
C SER A 145 37.81 17.85 -4.40
N GLY A 146 36.95 16.84 -4.25
CA GLY A 146 35.54 16.93 -4.58
C GLY A 146 34.67 15.94 -3.78
N ILE A 147 33.35 16.07 -3.99
CA ILE A 147 32.36 15.13 -3.43
C ILE A 147 32.61 13.73 -4.00
N ASP A 148 32.65 12.71 -3.14
CA ASP A 148 32.77 11.32 -3.55
C ASP A 148 31.40 10.78 -4.01
N THR A 149 31.24 10.61 -5.30
CA THR A 149 30.02 10.08 -5.92
C THR A 149 30.05 8.56 -6.13
N GLU A 150 31.21 7.91 -5.95
CA GLU A 150 31.37 6.47 -6.18
C GLU A 150 30.87 5.66 -4.96
N TYR A 151 29.95 4.75 -5.19
CA TYR A 151 29.39 3.87 -4.16
C TYR A 151 29.41 2.38 -4.53
N ALA A 152 29.66 2.07 -5.80
CA ALA A 152 29.51 0.70 -6.31
C ALA A 152 30.79 -0.13 -6.16
N LEU A 153 31.94 0.45 -6.47
CA LEU A 153 33.25 -0.21 -6.38
C LEU A 153 33.95 0.08 -5.06
N TYR A 154 33.78 1.28 -4.54
CA TYR A 154 34.45 1.75 -3.31
C TYR A 154 33.42 2.18 -2.29
N LYS A 155 33.83 2.25 -1.03
CA LYS A 155 32.97 2.57 0.09
C LYS A 155 33.03 4.05 0.41
N ARG A 156 31.86 4.66 0.58
CA ARG A 156 31.73 6.05 1.05
C ARG A 156 31.61 6.13 2.55
N ALA A 157 31.80 7.33 3.10
CA ALA A 157 31.57 7.64 4.51
C ALA A 157 30.09 7.43 4.88
N TYR A 158 29.81 7.21 6.17
CA TYR A 158 28.46 7.10 6.68
C TYR A 158 28.37 7.49 8.16
N ILE A 159 27.15 7.72 8.64
CA ILE A 159 26.83 8.06 10.01
C ILE A 159 25.85 7.02 10.54
N ASN A 160 26.16 6.40 11.68
CA ASN A 160 25.24 5.49 12.32
C ASN A 160 25.23 5.64 13.84
N ILE A 161 24.10 5.35 14.44
CA ILE A 161 23.96 5.22 15.89
C ILE A 161 23.46 3.84 16.26
N ARG A 162 23.89 3.34 17.41
CA ARG A 162 23.58 2.00 17.89
C ARG A 162 23.14 2.02 19.33
N SER A 163 22.00 1.40 19.57
CA SER A 163 21.51 1.05 20.90
C SER A 163 21.73 -0.44 21.16
N ARG A 164 21.90 -0.82 22.39
CA ARG A 164 22.07 -2.23 22.81
C ARG A 164 21.74 -2.42 24.28
N LEU A 165 21.61 -3.65 24.71
CA LEU A 165 21.70 -3.96 26.13
C LEU A 165 23.15 -3.82 26.63
N ASP A 166 23.31 -3.45 27.87
CA ASP A 166 24.62 -3.45 28.52
C ASP A 166 25.14 -4.89 28.71
N ILE A 167 26.35 -5.02 29.22
CA ILE A 167 27.00 -6.31 29.47
C ILE A 167 26.22 -7.18 30.47
N ASP A 168 25.39 -6.59 31.31
CA ASP A 168 24.49 -7.29 32.24
C ASP A 168 23.30 -7.98 31.52
N GLY A 169 23.08 -7.69 30.24
CA GLY A 169 22.01 -8.23 29.43
C GLY A 169 20.61 -7.70 29.76
N VAL A 170 20.52 -6.68 30.60
CA VAL A 170 19.23 -6.13 31.10
C VAL A 170 19.13 -4.63 30.95
N THR A 171 20.20 -3.89 31.23
CA THR A 171 20.19 -2.42 31.20
C THR A 171 20.21 -1.86 29.79
N PRO A 172 19.21 -1.09 29.35
CA PRO A 172 19.22 -0.44 28.05
C PRO A 172 20.35 0.61 27.94
N ARG A 173 21.05 0.60 26.82
CA ARG A 173 22.04 1.60 26.43
C ARG A 173 21.60 2.17 25.09
N GLU A 174 20.84 3.24 25.15
CA GLU A 174 20.11 3.81 24.03
C GLU A 174 20.85 4.99 23.41
N SER A 175 20.73 5.11 22.10
CA SER A 175 21.33 6.17 21.31
C SER A 175 20.26 7.03 20.66
N ARG A 176 20.58 8.32 20.48
CA ARG A 176 19.71 9.26 19.78
C ARG A 176 20.48 10.06 18.74
N MET A 177 19.92 10.23 17.55
CA MET A 177 20.44 11.16 16.55
C MET A 177 19.32 12.02 16.00
N ASP A 178 19.45 13.32 16.22
CA ASP A 178 18.55 14.33 15.68
C ASP A 178 19.20 15.05 14.51
N ILE A 179 18.44 15.27 13.45
CA ILE A 179 18.90 15.98 12.25
C ILE A 179 17.85 17.02 11.86
N LYS A 180 18.25 18.29 11.84
CA LYS A 180 17.34 19.40 11.53
C LYS A 180 17.98 20.37 10.55
N ASN A 181 17.16 20.94 9.66
CA ASN A 181 17.51 22.04 8.76
C ASN A 181 18.83 21.82 8.00
N SER A 182 19.18 20.57 7.68
CA SER A 182 20.50 20.18 7.22
C SER A 182 20.48 19.57 5.82
N ASP A 183 21.62 19.60 5.14
CA ASP A 183 21.84 19.02 3.81
C ASP A 183 22.81 17.82 3.94
N ILE A 184 22.27 16.59 3.77
CA ILE A 184 23.04 15.35 4.00
C ILE A 184 23.07 14.55 2.70
N GLY A 185 24.25 14.47 2.08
CA GLY A 185 24.36 13.81 0.79
C GLY A 185 25.63 12.99 0.56
N TYR A 186 25.52 12.10 -0.45
CA TYR A 186 26.64 11.28 -0.94
C TYR A 186 27.24 10.33 0.11
N LEU A 187 26.44 9.88 1.06
CA LEU A 187 26.87 8.95 2.09
C LEU A 187 26.49 7.50 1.76
N GLY A 188 27.28 6.57 2.33
CA GLY A 188 26.94 5.16 2.37
C GLY A 188 27.24 4.37 1.11
N TYR A 189 27.18 3.04 1.26
CA TYR A 189 27.41 2.04 0.23
C TYR A 189 26.62 0.77 0.55
N ASN A 190 26.66 -0.23 -0.34
CA ASN A 190 26.04 -1.54 -0.11
C ASN A 190 26.79 -2.34 0.97
N GLY A 191 26.46 -2.10 2.20
CA GLY A 191 27.01 -2.79 3.37
C GLY A 191 26.09 -2.66 4.56
N ALA A 192 25.98 -3.69 5.38
CA ALA A 192 25.09 -3.69 6.53
C ALA A 192 25.34 -2.44 7.41
N GLU A 193 24.28 -1.67 7.67
CA GLU A 193 24.28 -0.44 8.48
C GLU A 193 25.16 0.72 7.93
N ALA A 194 25.72 0.55 6.75
CA ALA A 194 26.58 1.54 6.09
C ALA A 194 25.85 2.29 4.96
N TYR A 195 24.52 2.40 5.06
CA TYR A 195 23.67 2.86 3.96
C TYR A 195 23.62 4.39 3.77
N GLY A 196 24.20 5.15 4.67
CA GLY A 196 24.23 6.62 4.70
C GLY A 196 23.93 7.12 6.08
N LEU A 197 22.66 7.25 6.43
CA LEU A 197 22.17 7.55 7.78
C LEU A 197 21.50 6.30 8.34
N ALA A 198 21.93 5.84 9.53
CA ALA A 198 21.37 4.64 10.12
C ALA A 198 21.15 4.74 11.64
N TRP A 199 19.99 4.30 12.09
CA TRP A 199 19.61 4.11 13.50
C TRP A 199 19.41 2.62 13.74
N LYS A 200 20.08 2.02 14.73
CA LYS A 200 20.01 0.58 14.92
C LYS A 200 20.02 0.12 16.37
N VAL A 201 19.17 -0.85 16.67
CA VAL A 201 19.28 -1.71 17.85
C VAL A 201 20.16 -2.90 17.52
N SER A 202 21.31 -3.06 18.19
CA SER A 202 22.36 -4.02 17.79
C SER A 202 22.13 -5.47 18.21
N SER A 203 21.25 -5.74 19.17
CA SER A 203 21.11 -7.09 19.78
C SER A 203 19.81 -7.80 19.45
N GLY A 204 18.91 -7.18 18.66
CA GLY A 204 17.57 -7.75 18.39
C GLY A 204 16.64 -7.74 19.62
N SER A 205 16.98 -6.97 20.66
CA SER A 205 16.19 -6.87 21.90
C SER A 205 15.19 -5.71 21.81
N PHE A 206 14.35 -5.69 20.77
CA PHE A 206 13.45 -4.59 20.43
C PHE A 206 12.40 -4.29 21.49
N ASP A 207 11.99 -5.29 22.26
CA ASP A 207 11.02 -5.12 23.36
C ASP A 207 11.61 -4.35 24.57
N THR A 208 12.94 -4.19 24.61
CA THR A 208 13.63 -3.66 25.79
C THR A 208 14.47 -2.44 25.46
N VAL A 209 14.96 -2.33 24.22
CA VAL A 209 15.89 -1.29 23.77
C VAL A 209 15.34 -0.64 22.52
N GLY A 210 15.25 0.69 22.52
CA GLY A 210 14.92 1.48 21.33
C GLY A 210 16.11 2.28 20.82
N VAL A 211 16.02 2.73 19.58
CA VAL A 211 16.88 3.79 19.04
C VAL A 211 15.98 4.94 18.63
N PHE A 212 16.45 6.17 18.84
CA PHE A 212 15.60 7.36 18.79
C PHE A 212 16.17 8.45 17.89
N GLY A 213 15.31 9.38 17.48
CA GLY A 213 15.71 10.61 16.78
C GLY A 213 14.54 11.35 16.16
N ASP A 214 14.80 12.61 15.82
CA ASP A 214 13.91 13.44 15.02
C ASP A 214 14.66 13.91 13.77
N VAL A 215 14.02 13.74 12.60
CA VAL A 215 14.58 14.13 11.29
C VAL A 215 13.62 15.13 10.67
N THR A 216 13.98 16.43 10.70
CA THR A 216 13.02 17.50 10.40
C THR A 216 13.62 18.57 9.48
N ASN A 217 12.89 18.95 8.42
CA ASN A 217 13.25 20.02 7.48
C ASN A 217 14.61 19.82 6.80
N ASN A 218 15.00 18.61 6.48
CA ASN A 218 16.28 18.31 5.87
C ASN A 218 16.16 18.07 4.36
N THR A 219 17.28 18.25 3.66
CA THR A 219 17.54 17.73 2.32
C THR A 219 18.45 16.51 2.45
N ILE A 220 17.96 15.31 2.05
CA ILE A 220 18.68 14.03 2.18
C ILE A 220 18.76 13.39 0.80
N HIS A 221 19.96 13.34 0.21
CA HIS A 221 20.09 13.01 -1.21
C HIS A 221 21.36 12.27 -1.59
N HIS A 222 21.32 11.54 -2.71
CA HIS A 222 22.47 10.82 -3.29
C HIS A 222 23.17 9.86 -2.33
N ASN A 223 22.51 9.48 -1.22
CA ASN A 223 22.99 8.45 -0.30
C ASN A 223 22.72 7.06 -0.89
N TYR A 224 23.25 6.02 -0.28
CA TYR A 224 22.90 4.66 -0.71
C TYR A 224 21.44 4.34 -0.36
N PHE A 225 20.99 4.58 0.89
CA PHE A 225 19.61 4.81 1.29
C PHE A 225 19.50 6.24 1.85
N GLY A 226 18.37 6.88 1.71
CA GLY A 226 18.16 8.17 2.33
C GLY A 226 18.24 8.06 3.86
N VAL A 227 17.36 7.26 4.45
CA VAL A 227 17.33 6.95 5.88
C VAL A 227 17.09 5.44 6.06
N TYR A 228 17.76 4.84 7.03
CA TYR A 228 17.55 3.46 7.45
C TYR A 228 17.38 3.38 8.97
N THR A 229 16.35 2.65 9.42
CA THR A 229 16.17 2.36 10.85
C THR A 229 16.03 0.87 11.10
N TYR A 230 16.34 0.41 12.30
CA TYR A 230 16.23 -0.96 12.75
C TYR A 230 15.97 -0.97 14.25
N GLY A 231 14.72 -1.23 14.66
CA GLY A 231 14.29 -1.10 16.06
C GLY A 231 14.10 0.35 16.53
N ALA A 232 13.75 1.24 15.61
CA ALA A 232 13.45 2.64 15.95
C ALA A 232 12.12 2.75 16.70
N GLN A 233 12.08 3.61 17.71
CA GLN A 233 10.88 3.80 18.51
C GLN A 233 10.47 5.27 18.54
N ALA A 234 9.22 5.54 18.18
CA ALA A 234 8.58 6.86 18.26
C ALA A 234 9.38 7.99 17.58
N MET A 235 10.13 7.68 16.52
CA MET A 235 10.86 8.68 15.74
C MET A 235 9.92 9.50 14.85
N THR A 236 10.35 10.73 14.55
CA THR A 236 9.62 11.60 13.62
C THR A 236 10.45 11.91 12.37
N PHE A 237 9.79 11.87 11.21
CA PHE A 237 10.34 12.29 9.92
C PHE A 237 9.41 13.36 9.36
N LEU A 238 9.78 14.65 9.54
CA LEU A 238 8.87 15.77 9.26
C LEU A 238 9.44 16.71 8.21
N ASN A 239 8.66 16.97 7.15
CA ASN A 239 8.96 18.00 6.15
C ASN A 239 10.35 17.86 5.49
N ASN A 240 10.85 16.65 5.29
CA ASN A 240 12.13 16.44 4.61
C ASN A 240 11.93 16.32 3.10
N GLU A 241 12.94 16.76 2.33
CA GLU A 241 13.10 16.40 0.92
C GLU A 241 14.12 15.27 0.82
N VAL A 242 13.68 14.10 0.27
CA VAL A 242 14.51 12.88 0.23
C VAL A 242 14.57 12.37 -1.21
N TYR A 243 15.71 12.53 -1.89
CA TYR A 243 15.76 12.28 -3.32
C TYR A 243 17.09 11.74 -3.86
N ASP A 244 17.04 11.18 -5.06
CA ASP A 244 18.20 10.65 -5.80
C ASP A 244 19.06 9.67 -4.99
N ASN A 245 18.48 9.01 -3.98
CA ASN A 245 19.16 7.95 -3.26
C ASN A 245 19.20 6.68 -4.10
N VAL A 246 20.29 5.92 -4.00
CA VAL A 246 20.54 4.75 -4.87
C VAL A 246 19.46 3.67 -4.73
N LYS A 247 18.88 3.54 -3.55
CA LYS A 247 17.84 2.55 -3.25
C LYS A 247 16.58 3.23 -2.73
N TYR A 248 16.33 3.18 -1.44
CA TYR A 248 15.12 3.68 -0.81
C TYR A 248 15.26 5.12 -0.34
N GLY A 249 14.15 5.86 -0.35
CA GLY A 249 14.11 7.18 0.28
C GLY A 249 14.12 7.05 1.81
N LEU A 250 12.99 6.64 2.40
CA LEU A 250 12.86 6.33 3.82
C LEU A 250 12.62 4.83 3.97
N ASP A 251 13.48 4.15 4.73
CA ASP A 251 13.41 2.71 5.01
C ASP A 251 13.41 2.40 6.51
N PRO A 252 12.30 2.68 7.21
CA PRO A 252 12.03 1.99 8.47
C PRO A 252 12.07 0.48 8.27
N HIS A 253 12.83 -0.22 9.11
CA HIS A 253 13.07 -1.65 8.96
C HIS A 253 13.01 -2.33 10.33
N ASP A 254 12.63 -3.59 10.37
CA ASP A 254 12.54 -4.47 11.53
C ASP A 254 12.21 -3.78 12.86
N ASP A 255 10.98 -3.98 13.34
CA ASP A 255 10.52 -3.52 14.65
C ASP A 255 10.72 -2.00 14.88
N SER A 256 10.56 -1.22 13.80
CA SER A 256 10.55 0.25 13.87
C SER A 256 9.11 0.73 14.04
N ASP A 257 8.72 1.03 15.29
CA ASP A 257 7.33 1.22 15.68
C ASP A 257 6.99 2.65 16.08
N PHE A 258 5.70 3.00 16.01
CA PHE A 258 5.15 4.29 16.41
C PHE A 258 5.78 5.49 15.70
N LEU A 259 6.28 5.30 14.48
CA LEU A 259 6.91 6.37 13.72
C LEU A 259 5.86 7.33 13.14
N ILE A 260 6.20 8.62 13.08
CA ILE A 260 5.43 9.64 12.38
C ILE A 260 6.22 10.10 11.16
N ILE A 261 5.67 9.85 9.97
CA ILE A 261 6.23 10.24 8.68
C ILE A 261 5.25 11.22 8.05
N ASP A 262 5.51 12.53 8.21
CA ASP A 262 4.55 13.57 7.85
C ASP A 262 5.17 14.69 7.01
N GLY A 263 4.48 15.09 5.95
CA GLY A 263 4.82 16.25 5.13
C GLY A 263 6.10 16.11 4.29
N ASN A 264 6.64 14.90 4.10
CA ASN A 264 7.89 14.72 3.36
C ASN A 264 7.66 14.71 1.84
N TYR A 265 8.64 15.22 1.09
CA TYR A 265 8.73 15.07 -0.35
C TYR A 265 9.82 14.05 -0.71
N VAL A 266 9.39 12.85 -1.13
CA VAL A 266 10.27 11.68 -1.35
C VAL A 266 10.24 11.31 -2.83
N HIS A 267 11.33 11.58 -3.59
CA HIS A 267 11.26 11.44 -5.03
C HIS A 267 12.58 11.01 -5.69
N ASN A 268 12.47 10.47 -6.91
CA ASN A 268 13.60 10.05 -7.74
C ASN A 268 14.54 9.03 -7.07
N ASN A 269 14.08 8.30 -6.05
CA ASN A 269 14.90 7.26 -5.44
C ASN A 269 14.91 6.01 -6.31
N GLY A 270 16.01 5.28 -6.32
CA GLY A 270 16.23 4.13 -7.21
C GLY A 270 15.31 2.93 -6.97
N SER A 271 14.60 2.89 -5.84
CA SER A 271 13.61 1.86 -5.52
C SER A 271 12.35 2.50 -4.89
N HIS A 272 11.92 2.10 -3.70
CA HIS A 272 10.71 2.66 -3.08
C HIS A 272 10.96 4.05 -2.48
N GLY A 273 9.93 4.91 -2.52
CA GLY A 273 9.98 6.19 -1.85
C GLY A 273 10.00 6.01 -0.33
N ILE A 274 8.91 5.50 0.23
CA ILE A 274 8.76 5.16 1.65
C ILE A 274 8.47 3.67 1.73
N ILE A 275 9.27 2.91 2.45
CA ILE A 275 9.02 1.49 2.70
C ILE A 275 9.18 1.19 4.18
N CYS A 276 8.23 0.48 4.75
CA CYS A 276 8.37 -0.16 6.05
C CYS A 276 8.63 -1.64 5.83
N SER A 277 9.84 -2.09 6.17
CA SER A 277 10.36 -3.42 5.80
C SER A 277 10.43 -4.36 6.99
N GLN A 278 9.38 -5.05 7.31
CA GLN A 278 9.21 -6.03 8.37
C GLN A 278 8.88 -5.47 9.75
N ARG A 279 7.77 -5.92 10.28
CA ARG A 279 7.35 -5.73 11.68
C ARG A 279 7.42 -4.29 12.16
N CYS A 280 6.96 -3.36 11.34
CA CYS A 280 6.82 -1.97 11.76
C CYS A 280 5.34 -1.73 12.07
N ASP A 281 5.01 -1.51 13.32
CA ASP A 281 3.62 -1.38 13.75
C ASP A 281 3.27 0.03 14.22
N ASN A 282 1.98 0.39 14.13
CA ASN A 282 1.45 1.65 14.64
C ASN A 282 2.07 2.91 14.00
N LEU A 283 2.35 2.87 12.70
CA LEU A 283 2.90 4.00 11.96
C LEU A 283 1.81 5.01 11.59
N ILE A 284 2.18 6.29 11.54
CA ILE A 284 1.38 7.36 10.96
C ILE A 284 2.15 7.92 9.76
N ILE A 285 1.65 7.63 8.55
CA ILE A 285 2.25 8.09 7.28
C ILE A 285 1.24 9.04 6.63
N THR A 286 1.48 10.34 6.76
CA THR A 286 0.47 11.34 6.38
C THR A 286 1.06 12.53 5.63
N ASN A 287 0.26 13.15 4.75
CA ASN A 287 0.60 14.37 4.00
C ASN A 287 1.92 14.28 3.19
N ASN A 288 2.42 13.08 2.89
CA ASN A 288 3.65 12.95 2.11
C ASN A 288 3.36 13.04 0.62
N THR A 289 4.31 13.59 -0.12
CA THR A 289 4.37 13.45 -1.57
C THR A 289 5.47 12.47 -1.94
N SER A 290 5.11 11.35 -2.59
CA SER A 290 6.09 10.36 -3.05
C SER A 290 5.97 10.11 -4.55
N SER A 291 7.02 10.45 -5.32
CA SER A 291 6.92 10.50 -6.78
C SER A 291 8.21 10.13 -7.50
N TYR A 292 8.07 9.65 -8.74
CA TYR A 292 9.20 9.30 -9.63
C TYR A 292 10.19 8.31 -9.01
N ASN A 293 9.77 7.50 -8.04
CA ASN A 293 10.63 6.48 -7.46
C ASN A 293 10.64 5.23 -8.35
N GLY A 294 11.76 4.50 -8.36
CA GLY A 294 11.96 3.30 -9.16
C GLY A 294 11.13 2.08 -8.73
N GLY A 295 10.37 2.18 -7.64
CA GLY A 295 9.48 1.17 -7.11
C GLY A 295 8.10 1.72 -6.75
N ASN A 296 7.62 1.42 -5.54
CA ASN A 296 6.36 1.93 -5.04
C ASN A 296 6.52 3.31 -4.38
N GLY A 297 5.46 4.11 -4.38
CA GLY A 297 5.42 5.36 -3.62
C GLY A 297 5.51 5.10 -2.12
N ILE A 298 4.57 4.30 -1.59
CA ILE A 298 4.57 3.80 -0.20
C ILE A 298 4.42 2.27 -0.25
N MET A 299 5.20 1.54 0.57
CA MET A 299 5.11 0.10 0.71
C MET A 299 5.07 -0.32 2.18
N LEU A 300 4.00 -0.99 2.58
CA LEU A 300 3.88 -1.70 3.85
C LEU A 300 4.26 -3.16 3.61
N HIS A 301 5.38 -3.62 4.18
CA HIS A 301 5.98 -4.89 3.81
C HIS A 301 6.24 -5.79 5.01
N ARG A 302 5.69 -7.01 4.97
CA ARG A 302 5.87 -8.10 5.94
C ARG A 302 5.61 -7.72 7.40
N ASN A 303 4.36 -7.91 7.83
CA ASN A 303 3.90 -7.60 9.18
C ASN A 303 4.06 -6.11 9.58
N THR A 304 3.87 -5.22 8.62
CA THR A 304 3.64 -3.81 8.93
C THR A 304 2.15 -3.63 9.19
N ASN A 305 1.78 -3.51 10.46
CA ASN A 305 0.40 -3.64 10.90
C ASN A 305 -0.09 -2.41 11.68
N ASP A 306 -1.42 -2.35 11.85
CA ASP A 306 -2.09 -1.39 12.74
C ASP A 306 -1.73 0.07 12.46
N SER A 307 -1.36 0.37 11.21
CA SER A 307 -0.82 1.67 10.77
C SER A 307 -1.86 2.49 10.00
N LEU A 308 -1.69 3.82 10.05
CA LEU A 308 -2.51 4.80 9.35
C LEU A 308 -1.71 5.41 8.19
N VAL A 309 -2.27 5.31 6.97
CA VAL A 309 -1.71 5.94 5.77
C VAL A 309 -2.77 6.87 5.19
N GLU A 310 -2.60 8.20 5.33
CA GLU A 310 -3.65 9.12 4.91
C GLU A 310 -3.11 10.42 4.30
N TYR A 311 -3.93 11.03 3.44
CA TYR A 311 -3.64 12.32 2.78
C TYR A 311 -2.31 12.36 2.01
N ASN A 312 -1.79 11.21 1.55
CA ASN A 312 -0.58 11.17 0.76
C ASN A 312 -0.87 11.35 -0.74
N THR A 313 0.02 12.04 -1.44
CA THR A 313 0.00 12.22 -2.90
C THR A 313 1.11 11.38 -3.54
N LEU A 314 0.73 10.40 -4.37
CA LEU A 314 1.63 9.36 -4.87
C LEU A 314 1.53 9.28 -6.39
N TYR A 315 2.55 9.72 -7.12
CA TYR A 315 2.44 9.79 -8.58
C TYR A 315 3.74 9.47 -9.32
N ASN A 316 3.58 8.95 -10.54
CA ASN A 316 4.69 8.60 -11.44
C ASN A 316 5.73 7.64 -10.83
N ASN A 317 5.34 6.80 -9.87
CA ASN A 317 6.20 5.74 -9.37
C ASN A 317 6.18 4.55 -10.33
N ALA A 318 7.31 3.86 -10.48
CA ALA A 318 7.46 2.81 -11.48
C ALA A 318 6.61 1.55 -11.21
N ASP A 319 6.17 1.33 -9.98
CA ASP A 319 5.22 0.26 -9.65
C ASP A 319 3.92 0.85 -9.06
N SER A 320 3.54 0.57 -7.86
CA SER A 320 2.26 1.00 -7.29
C SER A 320 2.39 2.32 -6.52
N GLY A 321 1.34 3.13 -6.51
CA GLY A 321 1.27 4.27 -5.58
C GLY A 321 1.39 3.77 -4.15
N ILE A 322 0.52 2.81 -3.75
CA ILE A 322 0.59 2.12 -2.47
C ILE A 322 0.69 0.61 -2.69
N ALA A 323 1.57 -0.07 -1.98
CA ALA A 323 1.66 -1.53 -1.94
C ALA A 323 1.54 -2.04 -0.50
N ILE A 324 0.67 -3.04 -0.30
CA ILE A 324 0.54 -3.79 0.95
C ILE A 324 0.96 -5.22 0.66
N PHE A 325 1.98 -5.69 1.34
CA PHE A 325 2.57 -6.99 1.16
C PHE A 325 2.66 -7.71 2.51
N ASP A 326 1.91 -8.79 2.70
CA ASP A 326 1.89 -9.58 3.94
C ASP A 326 1.75 -8.71 5.20
N SER A 327 0.81 -7.75 5.17
CA SER A 327 0.61 -6.74 6.19
C SER A 327 -0.88 -6.54 6.48
N HIS A 328 -1.24 -6.27 7.74
CA HIS A 328 -2.59 -6.47 8.24
C HIS A 328 -3.10 -5.31 9.09
N ARG A 329 -4.42 -5.14 9.14
CA ARG A 329 -5.13 -4.19 10.02
C ARG A 329 -4.73 -2.72 9.83
N ASN A 330 -4.23 -2.38 8.65
CA ASN A 330 -3.89 -1.01 8.31
C ASN A 330 -5.12 -0.25 7.82
N THR A 331 -5.14 1.05 8.06
CA THR A 331 -6.15 1.96 7.53
C THR A 331 -5.51 2.90 6.51
N LEU A 332 -5.99 2.85 5.27
CA LEU A 332 -5.55 3.70 4.17
C LEU A 332 -6.71 4.59 3.75
N ARG A 333 -6.59 5.91 3.90
CA ARG A 333 -7.70 6.80 3.56
C ARG A 333 -7.25 8.15 2.98
N ASN A 334 -8.10 8.69 2.12
CA ASN A 334 -7.91 10.03 1.53
C ASN A 334 -6.55 10.19 0.80
N ASN A 335 -5.97 9.10 0.27
CA ASN A 335 -4.75 9.17 -0.52
C ASN A 335 -5.08 9.38 -2.00
N ASP A 336 -4.22 10.11 -2.71
CA ASP A 336 -4.29 10.31 -4.15
C ASP A 336 -3.13 9.59 -4.84
N ALA A 337 -3.40 8.43 -5.46
CA ALA A 337 -2.39 7.57 -6.10
C ALA A 337 -2.65 7.45 -7.61
N LYS A 338 -2.06 8.37 -8.38
CA LYS A 338 -2.27 8.53 -9.82
C LYS A 338 -0.99 8.37 -10.63
N TYR A 339 -1.16 8.06 -11.92
CA TYR A 339 -0.05 7.99 -12.89
C TYR A 339 1.04 6.98 -12.53
N ASN A 340 0.77 6.06 -11.60
CA ASN A 340 1.66 4.95 -11.29
C ASN A 340 1.35 3.76 -12.22
N LYS A 341 2.05 2.66 -12.10
CA LYS A 341 1.66 1.42 -12.76
C LYS A 341 0.35 0.89 -12.20
N ASN A 342 0.20 0.83 -10.87
CA ASN A 342 -1.06 0.56 -10.20
C ASN A 342 -1.34 1.64 -9.14
N GLY A 343 -2.62 1.92 -8.86
CA GLY A 343 -2.98 2.81 -7.75
C GLY A 343 -2.66 2.16 -6.41
N ILE A 344 -3.29 1.00 -6.15
CA ILE A 344 -3.01 0.18 -4.97
C ILE A 344 -2.79 -1.28 -5.36
N ARG A 345 -1.86 -1.95 -4.67
CA ARG A 345 -1.60 -3.38 -4.78
C ARG A 345 -1.64 -4.05 -3.41
N LEU A 346 -2.40 -5.17 -3.32
CA LEU A 346 -2.38 -6.07 -2.18
C LEU A 346 -1.84 -7.43 -2.61
N SER A 347 -0.93 -8.01 -1.83
CA SER A 347 -0.31 -9.31 -2.15
C SER A 347 0.12 -10.08 -0.90
N VAL A 348 0.36 -11.36 -1.08
CA VAL A 348 0.97 -12.28 -0.09
C VAL A 348 0.22 -12.27 1.25
N GLY A 349 -1.09 -12.51 1.21
CA GLY A 349 -1.90 -12.72 2.43
C GLY A 349 -2.34 -11.45 3.15
N SER A 350 -2.09 -10.25 2.58
CA SER A 350 -2.55 -9.00 3.20
C SER A 350 -4.03 -9.04 3.56
N SER A 351 -4.37 -8.78 4.83
CA SER A 351 -5.73 -9.01 5.34
C SER A 351 -6.18 -8.00 6.40
N ASN A 352 -7.49 -7.89 6.56
CA ASN A 352 -8.14 -7.04 7.56
C ASN A 352 -7.79 -5.54 7.42
N ASN A 353 -7.38 -5.09 6.24
CA ASN A 353 -7.09 -3.69 5.98
C ASN A 353 -8.36 -2.95 5.59
N ILE A 354 -8.43 -1.67 5.93
CA ILE A 354 -9.50 -0.74 5.55
C ILE A 354 -8.91 0.25 4.54
N VAL A 355 -9.50 0.30 3.35
CA VAL A 355 -9.09 1.19 2.26
C VAL A 355 -10.30 2.03 1.87
N GLU A 356 -10.29 3.33 2.23
CA GLU A 356 -11.48 4.15 2.08
C GLU A 356 -11.21 5.56 1.58
N ASN A 357 -12.11 6.08 0.75
CA ASN A 357 -12.06 7.45 0.23
C ASN A 357 -10.76 7.79 -0.50
N ASN A 358 -10.07 6.80 -1.09
CA ASN A 358 -8.85 7.03 -1.86
C ASN A 358 -9.18 7.22 -3.34
N ASN A 359 -8.28 7.89 -4.04
CA ASN A 359 -8.33 8.06 -5.48
C ASN A 359 -7.20 7.26 -6.15
N PHE A 360 -7.56 6.20 -6.85
CA PHE A 360 -6.66 5.31 -7.59
C PHE A 360 -6.84 5.46 -9.10
N SER A 361 -6.92 6.70 -9.59
CA SER A 361 -7.21 7.00 -10.99
C SER A 361 -5.97 7.11 -11.85
N GLU A 362 -6.16 7.01 -13.17
CA GLU A 362 -5.17 7.32 -14.19
C GLU A 362 -3.85 6.53 -14.09
N ASN A 363 -3.91 5.34 -13.49
CA ASN A 363 -2.76 4.46 -13.41
C ASN A 363 -2.60 3.66 -14.72
N SER A 364 -1.36 3.40 -15.13
CA SER A 364 -1.07 2.84 -16.45
C SER A 364 -1.48 1.38 -16.63
N LYS A 365 -1.76 0.66 -15.54
CA LYS A 365 -2.19 -0.74 -15.61
C LYS A 365 -3.49 -0.98 -14.85
N TYR A 366 -3.51 -0.87 -13.53
CA TYR A 366 -4.69 -1.11 -12.71
C TYR A 366 -4.86 0.02 -11.68
N GLY A 367 -6.09 0.43 -11.42
CA GLY A 367 -6.38 1.23 -10.24
C GLY A 367 -6.19 0.39 -8.97
N MET A 368 -6.72 -0.86 -8.98
CA MET A 368 -6.63 -1.80 -7.88
C MET A 368 -6.13 -3.16 -8.38
N TYR A 369 -5.12 -3.75 -7.72
CA TYR A 369 -4.53 -5.04 -8.11
C TYR A 369 -4.29 -5.96 -6.93
N PHE A 370 -4.93 -7.14 -6.94
CA PHE A 370 -4.78 -8.18 -5.91
C PHE A 370 -4.26 -9.46 -6.53
N TYR A 371 -3.32 -10.11 -5.86
CA TYR A 371 -2.83 -11.43 -6.23
C TYR A 371 -2.06 -12.08 -5.08
N LYS A 372 -2.13 -13.41 -5.00
CA LYS A 372 -1.42 -14.18 -3.97
C LYS A 372 0.10 -13.94 -3.98
N GLY A 373 0.69 -13.77 -5.15
CA GLY A 373 2.14 -13.70 -5.29
C GLY A 373 2.81 -15.07 -5.20
N SER A 374 4.14 -15.08 -5.35
CA SER A 374 4.97 -16.29 -5.25
C SER A 374 5.68 -16.44 -3.91
N ASP A 375 5.73 -15.36 -3.12
CA ASP A 375 6.41 -15.36 -1.82
C ASP A 375 5.61 -16.12 -0.77
N VAL A 376 6.32 -16.67 0.20
CA VAL A 376 5.73 -17.35 1.34
C VAL A 376 5.22 -16.29 2.32
N PRO A 377 3.92 -16.29 2.67
CA PRO A 377 3.38 -15.39 3.68
C PRO A 377 3.88 -15.78 5.07
N THR A 378 3.89 -14.83 5.98
CA THR A 378 4.21 -15.09 7.39
C THR A 378 3.18 -16.01 8.03
N SER A 379 1.92 -15.92 7.58
CA SER A 379 0.84 -16.77 8.03
C SER A 379 -0.19 -17.02 6.91
N GLY A 380 -0.97 -18.11 7.02
CA GLY A 380 -2.07 -18.41 6.12
C GLY A 380 -1.62 -18.97 4.75
N ASP A 381 -2.50 -18.85 3.77
CA ASP A 381 -2.36 -19.42 2.43
C ASP A 381 -1.88 -18.41 1.37
N GLY A 382 -1.62 -17.18 1.77
CA GLY A 382 -1.16 -16.10 0.91
C GLY A 382 -2.26 -15.42 0.09
N ARG A 383 -3.53 -15.84 0.20
CA ARG A 383 -4.66 -15.18 -0.46
C ARG A 383 -5.06 -13.91 0.28
N ILE A 384 -5.51 -12.92 -0.44
CA ILE A 384 -5.89 -11.61 0.11
C ILE A 384 -7.29 -11.71 0.70
N LYS A 385 -7.44 -11.51 2.04
CA LYS A 385 -8.69 -11.80 2.73
C LYS A 385 -9.15 -10.72 3.69
N PHE A 386 -10.48 -10.64 3.86
CA PHE A 386 -11.13 -9.84 4.92
C PHE A 386 -10.80 -8.35 4.87
N ASN A 387 -10.43 -7.81 3.71
CA ASN A 387 -10.21 -6.37 3.55
C ASN A 387 -11.52 -5.68 3.18
N THR A 388 -11.65 -4.42 3.59
CA THR A 388 -12.79 -3.57 3.25
C THR A 388 -12.33 -2.41 2.38
N PHE A 389 -12.94 -2.29 1.19
CA PHE A 389 -12.72 -1.20 0.24
C PHE A 389 -14.02 -0.41 0.11
N ARG A 390 -14.02 0.85 0.55
CA ARG A 390 -15.24 1.65 0.49
C ARG A 390 -15.01 3.08 -0.01
N ASN A 391 -15.95 3.56 -0.81
CA ASN A 391 -15.97 4.93 -1.32
C ASN A 391 -14.67 5.33 -2.05
N ASN A 392 -13.95 4.40 -2.68
CA ASN A 392 -12.77 4.71 -3.45
C ASN A 392 -13.14 5.01 -4.90
N ILE A 393 -12.37 5.87 -5.56
CA ILE A 393 -12.43 6.12 -7.00
C ILE A 393 -11.36 5.28 -7.67
N ILE A 394 -11.75 4.36 -8.55
CA ILE A 394 -10.87 3.44 -9.26
C ILE A 394 -11.10 3.65 -10.77
N ASN A 395 -10.29 4.50 -11.37
CA ASN A 395 -10.40 4.83 -12.79
C ASN A 395 -9.09 4.55 -13.51
N THR A 396 -9.14 3.82 -14.63
CA THR A 396 -7.98 3.67 -15.50
C THR A 396 -8.38 3.92 -16.95
N ASN A 397 -7.55 4.64 -17.67
CA ASN A 397 -7.79 4.95 -19.08
C ASN A 397 -7.32 3.84 -20.04
N ILE A 398 -6.50 2.88 -19.59
CA ILE A 398 -5.79 1.95 -20.48
C ILE A 398 -6.17 0.49 -20.24
N SER A 399 -6.46 0.08 -19.00
CA SER A 399 -6.71 -1.30 -18.63
C SER A 399 -7.97 -1.47 -17.77
N VAL A 400 -8.07 -2.58 -17.07
CA VAL A 400 -9.15 -2.89 -16.12
C VAL A 400 -9.00 -2.00 -14.89
N ALA A 401 -10.07 -1.40 -14.39
CA ALA A 401 -10.01 -0.58 -13.19
C ALA A 401 -9.55 -1.40 -11.97
N ALA A 402 -10.13 -2.60 -11.78
CA ALA A 402 -9.73 -3.50 -10.71
C ALA A 402 -9.43 -4.91 -11.24
N LYS A 403 -8.30 -5.49 -10.85
CA LYS A 403 -7.99 -6.90 -11.02
C LYS A 403 -7.90 -7.57 -9.65
N ILE A 404 -8.90 -8.40 -9.36
CA ILE A 404 -9.07 -9.11 -8.10
C ILE A 404 -8.80 -10.58 -8.37
N GLN A 405 -7.65 -11.06 -7.95
CA GLN A 405 -7.21 -12.43 -8.21
C GLN A 405 -6.73 -13.07 -6.90
N GLN A 406 -7.21 -14.29 -6.63
CA GLN A 406 -6.85 -15.05 -5.43
C GLN A 406 -7.13 -14.25 -4.15
N ALA A 407 -8.33 -13.67 -4.09
CA ALA A 407 -8.76 -12.79 -3.02
C ALA A 407 -10.15 -13.21 -2.53
N ASP A 408 -10.28 -13.49 -1.22
CA ASP A 408 -11.49 -14.07 -0.66
C ASP A 408 -12.06 -13.24 0.48
N SER A 409 -13.38 -13.26 0.63
CA SER A 409 -14.08 -12.66 1.77
C SER A 409 -13.78 -11.17 1.97
N ASN A 410 -13.52 -10.44 0.88
CA ASN A 410 -13.33 -8.99 0.91
C ASN A 410 -14.66 -8.28 0.64
N ILE A 411 -14.79 -7.06 1.13
CA ILE A 411 -15.97 -6.21 0.94
C ILE A 411 -15.58 -5.01 0.06
N PHE A 412 -16.34 -4.80 -1.01
CA PHE A 412 -16.25 -3.65 -1.91
C PHE A 412 -17.58 -2.90 -1.84
N GLU A 413 -17.60 -1.75 -1.18
CA GLU A 413 -18.83 -1.00 -0.91
C GLU A 413 -18.72 0.46 -1.35
N GLY A 414 -19.68 0.94 -2.14
CA GLY A 414 -19.77 2.34 -2.54
C GLY A 414 -18.61 2.86 -3.39
N ASN A 415 -17.80 1.97 -3.99
CA ASN A 415 -16.69 2.40 -4.83
C ASN A 415 -17.18 2.82 -6.21
N GLU A 416 -16.47 3.77 -6.80
CA GLU A 416 -16.67 4.15 -8.20
C GLU A 416 -15.59 3.46 -9.05
N PHE A 417 -16.02 2.52 -9.91
CA PHE A 417 -15.16 1.85 -10.88
C PHE A 417 -15.41 2.43 -12.27
N VAL A 418 -14.41 3.06 -12.85
CA VAL A 418 -14.47 3.62 -14.20
C VAL A 418 -13.48 2.90 -15.10
N GLY A 419 -13.96 2.22 -16.12
CA GLY A 419 -13.12 1.42 -17.01
C GLY A 419 -13.27 1.81 -18.47
N ASN A 420 -12.16 1.84 -19.20
CA ASN A 420 -12.12 2.08 -20.65
C ASN A 420 -11.76 0.81 -21.46
N SER A 421 -11.60 -0.32 -20.81
CA SER A 421 -11.30 -1.60 -21.44
C SER A 421 -12.54 -2.50 -21.61
N SER A 422 -12.31 -3.76 -21.91
CA SER A 422 -13.39 -4.74 -22.17
C SER A 422 -14.31 -4.98 -20.98
N TYR A 423 -13.86 -4.72 -19.76
CA TYR A 423 -14.63 -4.83 -18.51
C TYR A 423 -14.02 -3.92 -17.43
N VAL A 424 -14.80 -3.57 -16.44
CA VAL A 424 -14.39 -2.65 -15.38
C VAL A 424 -13.54 -3.35 -14.33
N ALA A 425 -13.97 -4.52 -13.87
CA ALA A 425 -13.24 -5.33 -12.92
C ALA A 425 -13.15 -6.79 -13.38
N GLU A 426 -11.98 -7.40 -13.20
CA GLU A 426 -11.76 -8.84 -13.36
C GLU A 426 -11.67 -9.50 -11.99
N ILE A 427 -12.55 -10.45 -11.73
CA ILE A 427 -12.59 -11.27 -10.53
C ILE A 427 -12.22 -12.70 -10.93
N LYS A 428 -11.08 -13.20 -10.45
CA LYS A 428 -10.54 -14.48 -10.87
C LYS A 428 -10.08 -15.31 -9.69
N ASP A 429 -10.46 -16.59 -9.61
CA ASP A 429 -10.04 -17.50 -8.53
C ASP A 429 -10.20 -16.81 -7.18
N SER A 430 -11.43 -16.32 -6.89
CA SER A 430 -11.69 -15.42 -5.75
C SER A 430 -13.10 -15.66 -5.24
N ASP A 431 -13.22 -16.03 -3.95
CA ASP A 431 -14.46 -16.50 -3.35
C ASP A 431 -15.00 -15.58 -2.26
N SER A 432 -16.31 -15.67 -2.05
CA SER A 432 -17.00 -15.05 -0.91
C SER A 432 -16.80 -13.53 -0.78
N ASN A 433 -16.43 -12.84 -1.85
CA ASN A 433 -16.36 -11.38 -1.85
C ASN A 433 -17.75 -10.79 -1.98
N ILE A 434 -17.96 -9.65 -1.36
CA ILE A 434 -19.21 -8.89 -1.39
C ILE A 434 -18.98 -7.58 -2.15
N PHE A 435 -19.73 -7.39 -3.23
CA PHE A 435 -19.79 -6.15 -4.01
C PHE A 435 -21.14 -5.49 -3.74
N LYS A 436 -21.11 -4.32 -3.08
CA LYS A 436 -22.32 -3.66 -2.61
C LYS A 436 -22.33 -2.18 -2.97
N ALA A 437 -23.42 -1.70 -3.52
CA ALA A 437 -23.64 -0.29 -3.84
C ALA A 437 -22.49 0.38 -4.64
N ASN A 438 -21.75 -0.38 -5.45
CA ASN A 438 -20.70 0.19 -6.28
C ASN A 438 -21.27 0.78 -7.57
N THR A 439 -20.69 1.87 -8.03
CA THR A 439 -21.01 2.48 -9.32
C THR A 439 -20.00 2.02 -10.37
N LEU A 440 -20.51 1.53 -11.52
CA LEU A 440 -19.69 1.11 -12.64
C LEU A 440 -19.98 2.03 -13.84
N SER A 441 -18.93 2.67 -14.37
CA SER A 441 -19.06 3.57 -15.50
C SER A 441 -17.89 3.45 -16.48
N GLY A 442 -18.00 4.09 -17.65
CA GLY A 442 -16.95 4.11 -18.69
C GLY A 442 -17.50 3.82 -20.09
N ASN A 443 -16.64 3.83 -21.10
CA ASN A 443 -17.07 3.98 -22.49
C ASN A 443 -17.64 2.71 -23.17
N ILE A 444 -17.38 1.50 -22.72
CA ILE A 444 -17.68 0.35 -23.61
C ILE A 444 -18.39 -0.81 -22.93
N LYS A 445 -17.94 -1.31 -21.79
CA LYS A 445 -18.49 -2.53 -21.20
C LYS A 445 -18.39 -2.48 -19.68
N ASN A 446 -19.35 -1.82 -19.09
CA ASN A 446 -19.41 -1.61 -17.65
C ASN A 446 -19.86 -2.86 -16.94
N TYR A 447 -18.96 -3.80 -16.66
CA TYR A 447 -19.33 -5.01 -15.94
C TYR A 447 -18.18 -5.64 -15.17
N TYR A 448 -18.52 -6.45 -14.20
CA TYR A 448 -17.62 -7.39 -13.55
C TYR A 448 -17.41 -8.61 -14.46
N TYR A 449 -16.18 -8.97 -14.72
CA TYR A 449 -15.83 -10.22 -15.39
C TYR A 449 -15.38 -11.25 -14.37
N VAL A 450 -16.23 -12.25 -14.11
CA VAL A 450 -16.00 -13.29 -13.11
C VAL A 450 -15.59 -14.57 -13.81
N LYS A 451 -14.50 -15.20 -13.37
CA LYS A 451 -14.00 -16.46 -13.94
C LYS A 451 -13.23 -17.31 -12.92
N GLN A 452 -13.10 -18.61 -13.21
CA GLN A 452 -12.39 -19.59 -12.39
C GLN A 452 -12.92 -19.66 -10.95
N ASP A 453 -13.95 -20.46 -10.74
CA ASP A 453 -14.51 -20.86 -9.44
C ASP A 453 -14.78 -19.75 -8.43
N ALA A 454 -15.35 -18.66 -8.88
CA ALA A 454 -15.65 -17.55 -8.03
C ALA A 454 -17.12 -17.58 -7.57
N VAL A 455 -17.34 -17.85 -6.30
CA VAL A 455 -18.65 -17.69 -5.65
C VAL A 455 -18.68 -16.37 -4.90
N ASN A 456 -19.31 -15.36 -5.47
CA ASN A 456 -19.34 -14.01 -4.93
C ASN A 456 -20.78 -13.52 -4.78
N THR A 457 -20.99 -12.56 -3.89
CA THR A 457 -22.28 -11.89 -3.69
C THR A 457 -22.22 -10.47 -4.24
N ILE A 458 -23.17 -10.11 -5.08
CA ILE A 458 -23.39 -8.73 -5.56
C ILE A 458 -24.71 -8.26 -5.00
N GLN A 459 -24.69 -7.16 -4.27
CA GLN A 459 -25.76 -6.69 -3.43
C GLN A 459 -25.94 -5.18 -3.53
N ASP A 460 -27.18 -4.71 -3.55
CA ASP A 460 -27.55 -3.28 -3.49
C ASP A 460 -26.79 -2.37 -4.45
N SER A 461 -26.41 -2.86 -5.61
CA SER A 461 -25.83 -2.02 -6.64
C SER A 461 -26.93 -1.37 -7.46
N ASP A 462 -26.86 -0.06 -7.64
CA ASP A 462 -27.86 0.70 -8.41
C ASP A 462 -27.90 0.24 -9.87
N PHE A 463 -26.70 -0.03 -10.40
CA PHE A 463 -26.53 -0.58 -11.73
C PHE A 463 -25.21 -1.37 -11.79
N PHE A 464 -25.26 -2.60 -12.29
CA PHE A 464 -24.05 -3.35 -12.60
C PHE A 464 -24.30 -4.34 -13.75
N ALA A 465 -23.23 -4.69 -14.44
CA ALA A 465 -23.21 -5.73 -15.45
C ALA A 465 -22.18 -6.79 -15.07
N VAL A 466 -22.51 -8.05 -15.28
CA VAL A 466 -21.64 -9.18 -14.98
C VAL A 466 -21.44 -10.02 -16.23
N LYS A 467 -20.18 -10.32 -16.54
CA LYS A 467 -19.82 -11.37 -17.48
C LYS A 467 -19.35 -12.59 -16.70
N ILE A 468 -19.95 -13.73 -17.00
CA ILE A 468 -19.59 -15.02 -16.43
C ILE A 468 -18.62 -15.71 -17.39
N GLY A 469 -17.45 -16.06 -16.91
CA GLY A 469 -16.46 -16.84 -17.66
C GLY A 469 -16.64 -18.35 -17.45
N ASP A 470 -15.79 -19.13 -18.05
CA ASP A 470 -15.96 -20.55 -18.31
C ASP A 470 -15.96 -21.50 -17.10
N THR A 471 -15.72 -21.01 -15.87
CA THR A 471 -15.50 -21.88 -14.71
C THR A 471 -16.06 -21.31 -13.41
N ILE A 472 -17.30 -20.81 -13.41
CA ILE A 472 -17.97 -20.50 -12.14
C ILE A 472 -19.10 -21.51 -11.91
N SER A 473 -19.21 -22.01 -10.69
CA SER A 473 -20.27 -22.93 -10.30
C SER A 473 -21.57 -22.21 -9.95
N SER A 474 -21.48 -21.03 -9.33
CA SER A 474 -22.64 -20.20 -8.99
C SER A 474 -22.25 -18.75 -8.70
N MET A 475 -23.24 -17.85 -8.79
CA MET A 475 -23.15 -16.47 -8.35
C MET A 475 -24.48 -16.08 -7.71
N THR A 476 -24.43 -15.43 -6.56
CA THR A 476 -25.60 -14.89 -5.90
C THR A 476 -25.69 -13.40 -6.14
N ILE A 477 -26.84 -12.93 -6.60
CA ILE A 477 -27.14 -11.51 -6.78
C ILE A 477 -28.42 -11.21 -6.02
N THR A 478 -28.35 -10.26 -5.09
CA THR A 478 -29.45 -9.89 -4.22
C THR A 478 -29.64 -8.38 -4.21
N ASP A 479 -30.87 -7.93 -4.01
CA ASP A 479 -31.25 -6.53 -3.77
C ASP A 479 -30.76 -5.51 -4.82
N SER A 480 -30.49 -5.97 -6.04
CA SER A 480 -30.07 -5.08 -7.13
C SER A 480 -31.24 -4.64 -7.96
N ALA A 481 -31.40 -3.33 -8.13
CA ALA A 481 -32.49 -2.76 -8.92
C ALA A 481 -32.29 -2.99 -10.43
N ASN A 482 -31.06 -2.92 -10.90
CA ASN A 482 -30.69 -3.04 -12.31
C ASN A 482 -29.45 -3.90 -12.46
N ALA A 483 -29.59 -5.06 -13.09
CA ALA A 483 -28.48 -5.94 -13.35
C ALA A 483 -28.41 -6.35 -14.82
N VAL A 484 -27.22 -6.38 -15.36
CA VAL A 484 -26.96 -6.83 -16.73
C VAL A 484 -25.95 -7.97 -16.71
N PHE A 485 -26.38 -9.15 -17.12
CA PHE A 485 -25.51 -10.30 -17.34
C PHE A 485 -25.08 -10.35 -18.78
N LYS A 486 -23.79 -10.38 -19.02
CA LYS A 486 -23.23 -10.36 -20.38
C LYS A 486 -22.32 -11.53 -20.67
N ASN A 487 -22.41 -12.05 -21.87
CA ASN A 487 -21.31 -12.82 -22.43
C ASN A 487 -20.45 -11.93 -23.35
N SER A 488 -19.52 -12.51 -24.07
CA SER A 488 -18.55 -11.80 -24.91
C SER A 488 -19.11 -11.08 -26.14
N LYS A 489 -20.40 -11.05 -26.37
CA LYS A 489 -21.01 -10.46 -27.57
C LYS A 489 -21.69 -9.14 -27.27
N ASN A 490 -20.94 -8.10 -27.07
CA ASN A 490 -21.32 -6.67 -27.18
C ASN A 490 -22.82 -6.32 -27.09
N LEU A 491 -23.49 -6.68 -26.00
CA LEU A 491 -24.81 -6.13 -25.74
C LEU A 491 -24.62 -4.70 -25.22
N PRO A 492 -25.33 -3.72 -25.78
CA PRO A 492 -25.19 -2.34 -25.32
C PRO A 492 -25.58 -2.23 -23.85
N THR A 493 -24.73 -1.56 -23.08
CA THR A 493 -24.94 -1.27 -21.67
C THR A 493 -25.94 -0.16 -21.41
N ASN A 494 -26.64 0.28 -22.45
CA ASN A 494 -27.50 1.43 -22.37
C ASN A 494 -28.64 1.20 -21.41
N ALA A 495 -28.55 1.96 -20.35
CA ALA A 495 -29.68 2.42 -19.53
C ALA A 495 -30.84 1.44 -19.45
N TYR A 496 -30.78 0.56 -18.54
CA TYR A 496 -31.96 -0.20 -18.17
C TYR A 496 -32.46 0.29 -16.81
N PRO A 497 -33.47 1.14 -16.77
CA PRO A 497 -33.91 1.78 -15.54
C PRO A 497 -34.87 0.94 -14.67
N SER A 498 -35.13 -0.30 -15.03
CA SER A 498 -36.10 -1.16 -14.34
C SER A 498 -35.78 -2.65 -14.54
N TYR A 499 -36.52 -3.52 -13.84
CA TYR A 499 -36.42 -4.97 -13.98
C TYR A 499 -36.55 -5.52 -15.41
N SER A 500 -37.24 -4.80 -16.28
CA SER A 500 -37.35 -5.13 -17.70
C SER A 500 -36.02 -5.10 -18.44
N SER A 501 -34.94 -4.77 -17.75
CA SER A 501 -33.64 -4.50 -18.36
C SER A 501 -32.51 -5.40 -17.87
N ILE A 502 -32.80 -6.60 -17.49
CA ILE A 502 -31.76 -7.57 -17.22
C ILE A 502 -31.31 -8.22 -18.52
N VAL A 503 -30.02 -8.20 -18.77
CA VAL A 503 -29.40 -8.97 -19.83
C VAL A 503 -28.56 -10.06 -19.19
N LEU A 504 -29.02 -11.28 -19.27
CA LEU A 504 -28.23 -12.46 -18.97
C LEU A 504 -27.38 -12.77 -20.18
N ASP A 505 -26.10 -12.58 -20.08
CA ASP A 505 -25.23 -12.62 -21.25
C ASP A 505 -24.90 -14.05 -21.71
N ARG A 506 -24.60 -14.98 -20.81
CA ARG A 506 -24.43 -16.38 -21.16
C ARG A 506 -24.64 -17.30 -19.95
N ALA A 507 -25.54 -18.23 -20.08
CA ALA A 507 -25.56 -19.45 -19.28
C ALA A 507 -24.64 -20.47 -19.92
N ASN A 508 -23.55 -20.84 -19.31
CA ASN A 508 -22.67 -21.89 -19.79
C ASN A 508 -23.29 -23.28 -19.52
N ALA A 509 -22.99 -24.24 -20.38
CA ALA A 509 -23.46 -25.61 -20.20
C ALA A 509 -23.11 -26.11 -18.77
N GLY A 510 -24.12 -26.64 -18.08
CA GLY A 510 -23.98 -27.15 -16.70
C GLY A 510 -23.80 -26.11 -15.59
N SER A 511 -23.87 -24.83 -15.91
CA SER A 511 -23.76 -23.76 -14.91
C SER A 511 -25.08 -23.04 -14.72
N SER A 512 -25.48 -22.82 -13.45
CA SER A 512 -26.69 -22.09 -13.08
C SER A 512 -26.36 -20.68 -12.65
N ILE A 513 -27.15 -19.70 -13.11
CA ILE A 513 -27.18 -18.36 -12.50
C ILE A 513 -28.36 -18.34 -11.55
N VAL A 514 -28.09 -18.17 -10.29
CA VAL A 514 -29.07 -18.13 -9.22
C VAL A 514 -29.45 -16.69 -8.91
N GLY A 515 -30.72 -16.44 -8.88
CA GLY A 515 -31.32 -15.16 -9.00
C GLY A 515 -31.27 -14.20 -7.84
N PHE A 516 -31.80 -13.07 -8.11
CA PHE A 516 -32.10 -11.91 -7.30
C PHE A 516 -33.26 -12.15 -6.34
N ASN A 517 -33.28 -11.46 -5.21
CA ASN A 517 -34.48 -11.35 -4.40
C ASN A 517 -35.70 -10.79 -5.15
N ARG A 518 -35.48 -10.09 -6.25
CA ARG A 518 -36.56 -9.49 -7.09
C ARG A 518 -36.73 -10.16 -8.44
N LEU A 519 -35.80 -11.03 -8.83
CA LEU A 519 -35.85 -11.77 -10.10
C LEU A 519 -35.46 -13.21 -9.84
N SER A 520 -36.45 -14.03 -9.58
CA SER A 520 -36.25 -15.45 -9.38
C SER A 520 -36.29 -16.15 -10.73
N PHE A 521 -35.11 -16.50 -11.26
CA PHE A 521 -35.00 -17.37 -12.41
C PHE A 521 -33.69 -18.15 -12.42
N SER A 522 -33.68 -19.28 -13.06
CA SER A 522 -32.49 -20.05 -13.42
C SER A 522 -32.67 -20.64 -14.81
N ILE A 523 -31.64 -20.50 -15.65
CA ILE A 523 -31.60 -21.14 -16.98
C ILE A 523 -30.28 -21.87 -17.08
N THR A 524 -30.36 -23.19 -17.23
CA THR A 524 -29.21 -24.12 -17.28
C THR A 524 -29.22 -24.92 -18.54
N PRO A 525 -28.46 -24.55 -19.59
CA PRO A 525 -28.34 -25.36 -20.80
C PRO A 525 -27.45 -26.58 -20.55
N ALA A 526 -27.80 -27.70 -21.17
CA ALA A 526 -27.10 -28.98 -21.00
C ALA A 526 -25.79 -29.06 -21.80
N THR A 527 -25.81 -28.67 -23.07
CA THR A 527 -24.72 -28.93 -24.02
C THR A 527 -24.15 -27.67 -24.67
N GLU A 528 -25.00 -26.74 -25.09
CA GLU A 528 -24.57 -25.52 -25.77
C GLU A 528 -24.78 -24.31 -24.85
N SER A 529 -23.89 -23.36 -24.88
CA SER A 529 -24.08 -22.11 -24.13
C SER A 529 -25.16 -21.24 -24.73
N LEU A 530 -26.00 -20.64 -23.90
CA LEU A 530 -27.08 -19.75 -24.33
C LEU A 530 -26.82 -18.32 -23.92
N ASP A 531 -26.95 -17.39 -24.85
CA ASP A 531 -27.06 -15.96 -24.55
C ASP A 531 -28.53 -15.68 -24.18
N VAL A 532 -28.78 -15.27 -22.96
CA VAL A 532 -30.15 -15.04 -22.47
C VAL A 532 -30.35 -13.57 -22.16
N LYS A 533 -31.44 -12.99 -22.68
CA LYS A 533 -31.78 -11.59 -22.46
C LYS A 533 -33.23 -11.47 -21.98
N PRO A 534 -33.47 -11.22 -20.69
CA PRO A 534 -34.80 -10.84 -20.22
C PRO A 534 -35.25 -9.52 -20.86
N LEU A 535 -36.51 -9.48 -21.25
CA LEU A 535 -37.16 -8.34 -21.90
C LEU A 535 -38.20 -7.69 -20.96
N THR A 536 -38.96 -8.53 -20.24
CA THR A 536 -39.98 -8.11 -19.27
C THR A 536 -39.92 -9.03 -18.07
N TRP A 537 -40.06 -8.48 -16.85
CA TRP A 537 -40.09 -9.26 -15.61
C TRP A 537 -40.98 -8.59 -14.57
N ASN A 538 -42.28 -8.78 -14.68
CA ASN A 538 -43.24 -8.17 -13.76
C ASN A 538 -43.36 -9.03 -12.50
N THR A 539 -43.12 -8.45 -11.34
CA THR A 539 -43.21 -9.12 -10.03
C THR A 539 -44.52 -8.82 -9.31
N SER A 540 -45.41 -8.09 -9.97
CA SER A 540 -46.77 -7.74 -9.53
C SER A 540 -47.68 -7.49 -10.73
N GLY A 541 -48.95 -7.41 -10.51
CA GLY A 541 -49.92 -7.18 -11.58
C GLY A 541 -50.17 -8.44 -12.39
N ASP A 542 -49.81 -8.42 -13.67
CA ASP A 542 -50.01 -9.54 -14.59
C ASP A 542 -48.92 -10.64 -14.47
N PHE A 543 -47.90 -10.43 -13.62
CA PHE A 543 -46.78 -11.33 -13.40
C PHE A 543 -46.10 -11.83 -14.69
N SER A 544 -46.27 -11.17 -15.84
CA SER A 544 -45.69 -11.61 -17.12
C SER A 544 -44.16 -11.59 -17.10
N LYS A 545 -43.57 -12.59 -17.74
CA LYS A 545 -42.11 -12.74 -17.94
C LYS A 545 -41.80 -12.92 -19.41
N LYS A 546 -40.81 -12.22 -19.93
CA LYS A 546 -40.37 -12.36 -21.31
C LYS A 546 -38.86 -12.29 -21.41
N TRP A 547 -38.28 -13.23 -22.13
CA TRP A 547 -36.84 -13.26 -22.42
C TRP A 547 -36.53 -13.86 -23.78
N THR A 548 -35.30 -13.63 -24.24
CA THR A 548 -34.78 -14.31 -25.43
C THR A 548 -33.60 -15.18 -25.07
N ALA A 549 -33.40 -16.28 -25.83
CA ALA A 549 -32.25 -17.15 -25.70
C ALA A 549 -31.71 -17.51 -27.10
N VAL A 550 -30.39 -17.56 -27.27
CA VAL A 550 -29.71 -17.92 -28.53
C VAL A 550 -28.33 -18.55 -28.24
N SER A 551 -27.98 -19.60 -28.96
CA SER A 551 -26.64 -20.19 -28.92
C SER A 551 -25.77 -19.74 -30.11
N GLY A 552 -26.39 -19.46 -31.25
CA GLY A 552 -25.71 -19.23 -32.52
C GLY A 552 -25.16 -20.53 -33.17
N VAL A 553 -25.47 -21.70 -32.60
CA VAL A 553 -25.01 -23.02 -33.05
C VAL A 553 -26.22 -23.82 -33.51
N SER A 554 -26.05 -24.70 -34.54
CA SER A 554 -27.11 -25.48 -35.11
C SER A 554 -27.40 -26.81 -34.39
N SER A 555 -26.74 -27.08 -33.27
CA SER A 555 -27.02 -28.26 -32.46
C SER A 555 -28.20 -28.04 -31.52
N THR A 556 -28.92 -29.10 -31.20
CA THR A 556 -29.99 -29.08 -30.21
C THR A 556 -29.40 -29.07 -28.80
N THR A 557 -29.91 -28.19 -27.96
CA THR A 557 -29.61 -28.22 -26.51
C THR A 557 -30.92 -28.23 -25.72
N THR A 558 -30.91 -28.91 -24.58
CA THR A 558 -31.98 -28.83 -23.59
C THR A 558 -31.60 -27.76 -22.56
N ALA A 559 -32.49 -26.83 -22.32
CA ALA A 559 -32.30 -25.82 -21.27
C ALA A 559 -33.34 -26.05 -20.17
N ALA A 560 -32.86 -26.27 -18.95
CA ALA A 560 -33.72 -26.33 -17.77
C ALA A 560 -34.00 -24.87 -17.32
N HIS A 561 -35.27 -24.55 -17.19
CA HIS A 561 -35.76 -23.24 -16.76
C HIS A 561 -36.45 -23.35 -15.40
N ILE A 562 -36.11 -22.47 -14.47
CA ILE A 562 -36.88 -22.21 -13.27
C ILE A 562 -37.24 -20.72 -13.30
N ILE A 563 -38.52 -20.41 -13.32
CA ILE A 563 -39.04 -19.06 -13.47
C ILE A 563 -39.92 -18.74 -12.25
N GLY A 564 -39.48 -17.80 -11.45
CA GLY A 564 -40.16 -17.38 -10.23
C GLY A 564 -40.76 -15.98 -10.28
N ASN A 565 -41.09 -15.45 -9.12
CA ASN A 565 -41.83 -14.22 -8.96
C ASN A 565 -43.20 -14.27 -9.66
N LEU A 566 -43.85 -15.42 -9.67
CA LEU A 566 -45.19 -15.64 -10.17
C LEU A 566 -46.19 -15.66 -9.01
N ALA A 567 -47.47 -15.48 -9.28
CA ALA A 567 -48.50 -15.69 -8.27
C ALA A 567 -48.62 -17.19 -7.94
N PRO A 568 -48.51 -17.61 -6.66
CA PRO A 568 -48.57 -19.02 -6.27
C PRO A 568 -49.95 -19.65 -6.66
N SER A 569 -49.92 -20.91 -7.09
CA SER A 569 -51.08 -21.72 -7.44
C SER A 569 -51.89 -21.19 -8.63
N VAL A 570 -51.30 -20.27 -9.40
CA VAL A 570 -51.90 -19.76 -10.65
C VAL A 570 -51.32 -20.51 -11.86
N SER A 571 -52.16 -20.72 -12.89
CA SER A 571 -51.72 -21.34 -14.14
C SER A 571 -51.07 -20.30 -15.06
N TYR A 572 -49.94 -20.67 -15.66
CA TYR A 572 -49.17 -19.84 -16.58
C TYR A 572 -48.91 -20.58 -17.90
N ASP A 573 -49.16 -19.89 -18.98
CA ASP A 573 -48.85 -20.34 -20.34
C ASP A 573 -47.41 -19.95 -20.68
N VAL A 574 -46.61 -20.93 -21.13
CA VAL A 574 -45.30 -20.71 -21.71
C VAL A 574 -45.45 -20.68 -23.23
N ILE A 575 -45.18 -19.51 -23.78
CA ILE A 575 -45.29 -19.24 -25.21
C ILE A 575 -43.86 -19.11 -25.77
N VAL A 576 -43.54 -19.87 -26.82
CA VAL A 576 -42.23 -19.81 -27.48
C VAL A 576 -42.42 -19.32 -28.90
N ASP A 577 -41.72 -18.27 -29.28
CA ASP A 577 -41.82 -17.62 -30.61
C ASP A 577 -43.26 -17.28 -31.01
N GLY A 578 -44.09 -16.91 -30.05
CA GLY A 578 -45.49 -16.54 -30.24
C GLY A 578 -46.47 -17.72 -30.28
N ILE A 579 -46.01 -18.95 -30.10
CA ILE A 579 -46.83 -20.18 -30.11
C ILE A 579 -46.89 -20.74 -28.69
N LEU A 580 -48.09 -21.07 -28.21
CA LEU A 580 -48.29 -21.75 -26.93
C LEU A 580 -47.57 -23.10 -26.99
N TRP A 581 -46.57 -23.27 -26.12
CA TRP A 581 -45.80 -24.49 -26.01
C TRP A 581 -46.36 -25.42 -24.90
N ASN A 582 -46.60 -24.87 -23.71
CA ASN A 582 -47.16 -25.64 -22.59
C ASN A 582 -47.69 -24.70 -21.49
N SER A 583 -48.46 -25.27 -20.56
CA SER A 583 -48.98 -24.53 -19.40
C SER A 583 -48.51 -25.20 -18.10
N PHE A 584 -48.22 -24.41 -17.08
CA PHE A 584 -47.73 -24.84 -15.76
C PHE A 584 -48.44 -24.13 -14.65
N ILE A 585 -48.66 -24.81 -13.53
CA ILE A 585 -49.16 -24.18 -12.30
C ILE A 585 -47.96 -23.80 -11.44
N ALA A 586 -47.86 -22.54 -11.04
CA ALA A 586 -46.84 -22.08 -10.13
C ALA A 586 -46.99 -22.77 -8.78
N ASP A 587 -45.89 -23.19 -8.20
CA ASP A 587 -45.85 -23.84 -6.89
C ASP A 587 -46.14 -22.85 -5.72
N GLY A 588 -46.04 -23.33 -4.48
CA GLY A 588 -46.30 -22.51 -3.31
C GLY A 588 -45.32 -21.36 -3.09
N SER A 589 -44.15 -21.38 -3.76
CA SER A 589 -43.16 -20.29 -3.79
C SER A 589 -43.34 -19.35 -4.98
N GLY A 590 -44.30 -19.62 -5.88
CA GLY A 590 -44.52 -18.84 -7.08
C GLY A 590 -43.49 -19.14 -8.18
N GLU A 591 -43.11 -20.42 -8.34
CA GLU A 591 -42.15 -20.87 -9.34
C GLU A 591 -42.77 -21.90 -10.28
N ILE A 592 -42.40 -21.85 -11.57
CA ILE A 592 -42.58 -22.92 -12.52
C ILE A 592 -41.24 -23.45 -12.98
N SER A 593 -41.16 -24.77 -13.26
CA SER A 593 -39.95 -25.41 -13.74
C SER A 593 -40.28 -26.23 -14.98
N PHE A 594 -39.43 -26.12 -16.03
CA PHE A 594 -39.58 -26.89 -17.27
C PHE A 594 -38.27 -27.05 -18.02
N ASP A 595 -38.18 -28.10 -18.79
CA ASP A 595 -37.09 -28.34 -19.71
C ASP A 595 -37.56 -28.05 -21.14
N TYR A 596 -36.84 -27.21 -21.88
CA TYR A 596 -37.13 -26.91 -23.28
C TYR A 596 -35.94 -27.31 -24.13
N ALA A 597 -36.18 -28.20 -25.12
CA ALA A 597 -35.18 -28.72 -26.04
C ALA A 597 -35.46 -28.22 -27.47
N ASP A 598 -34.47 -27.50 -28.03
CA ASP A 598 -34.56 -27.01 -29.43
C ASP A 598 -33.16 -26.65 -29.96
N VAL A 599 -33.12 -26.25 -31.22
CA VAL A 599 -31.97 -25.61 -31.86
C VAL A 599 -32.05 -24.11 -31.62
N PHE A 600 -31.15 -23.59 -30.82
CA PHE A 600 -31.09 -22.15 -30.47
C PHE A 600 -30.18 -21.36 -31.44
N GLN A 601 -30.00 -21.82 -32.68
CA GLN A 601 -29.17 -21.11 -33.66
C GLN A 601 -29.65 -19.68 -33.89
N ASN A 602 -30.96 -19.49 -33.95
CA ASN A 602 -31.61 -18.19 -34.00
C ASN A 602 -32.21 -17.84 -32.65
N ILE A 603 -32.52 -16.56 -32.48
CA ILE A 603 -33.14 -16.05 -31.23
C ILE A 603 -34.48 -16.76 -31.03
N LYS A 604 -34.62 -17.41 -29.88
CA LYS A 604 -35.90 -17.92 -29.36
C LYS A 604 -36.45 -16.90 -28.35
N THR A 605 -37.73 -16.61 -28.45
CA THR A 605 -38.42 -15.72 -27.53
C THR A 605 -39.36 -16.52 -26.66
N PHE A 606 -39.15 -16.47 -25.36
CA PHE A 606 -40.03 -17.06 -24.35
C PHE A 606 -40.90 -15.97 -23.74
N ASP A 607 -42.16 -16.28 -23.54
CA ASP A 607 -43.14 -15.39 -22.94
C ASP A 607 -44.02 -16.20 -21.98
N VAL A 608 -44.02 -15.85 -20.69
CA VAL A 608 -44.82 -16.51 -19.64
C VAL A 608 -45.92 -15.54 -19.21
N ARG A 609 -47.15 -15.95 -19.31
CA ARG A 609 -48.33 -15.17 -18.99
C ARG A 609 -49.31 -16.02 -18.20
N GLU A 610 -50.17 -15.38 -17.39
CA GLU A 610 -51.27 -16.06 -16.75
C GLU A 610 -52.20 -16.68 -17.84
N SER A 611 -52.58 -17.95 -17.62
CA SER A 611 -53.48 -18.65 -18.55
C SER A 611 -54.86 -18.03 -18.50
N LEU A 612 -55.46 -17.73 -19.64
CA LEU A 612 -56.76 -17.14 -19.78
C LEU A 612 -57.89 -18.10 -19.41
#